data_27e85936024f45c2b4d7af0d166e9d71
#
_entry.id   27e85936024f45c2b4d7af0d166e9d71
#
_cell.length_a   1.000
_cell.length_b   1.000
_cell.length_c   1.000
_cell.angle_alpha   90.00
_cell.angle_beta   90.00
_cell.angle_gamma   90.00
#
_symmetry.space_group_name_H-M   'P 1'
#
loop_
_entity.id
_entity.type
_entity.pdbx_description
1 polymer ?
#
loop_
_entity_poly.entity_id
_entity_poly.type
_entity_poly.pdbx_seq_one_letter_code
_entity_poly.pdbx_strand_id
1 'polypeptide(L)'
;YLKRASALFSFAWLGLLVIASVTAALWVPFDPLAQTTGDELQTPNAVHWLGTDELGRDLFSRLLNASAFSFYASLFTVVVAFAIGIPLALWAAEKRGRVENSISRVVDTIFALPATVMLLALIGTIGTAVEPVMTFFGFLIAPGIYRIMLAQTISVRQRLYVEAARLNGLGSIRINIKHVLPA
;
A
#
# COMPACT_ATOMS: atom_id res chain seq x y z
N TYR A 1 22.95 -4.55 4.36
CA TYR A 1 21.87 -3.74 4.96
C TYR A 1 21.49 -4.21 6.38
N LEU A 2 21.37 -5.51 6.62
CA LEU A 2 20.97 -6.09 7.93
C LEU A 2 21.95 -5.83 9.10
N LYS A 3 23.16 -5.31 8.85
CA LYS A 3 24.15 -5.00 9.89
C LYS A 3 23.98 -3.61 10.55
N ARG A 4 23.04 -2.80 10.11
CA ARG A 4 22.74 -1.51 10.74
C ARG A 4 21.64 -1.68 11.77
N ALA A 5 21.84 -1.20 12.99
CA ALA A 5 20.87 -1.29 14.08
C ALA A 5 19.49 -0.74 13.71
N SER A 6 19.44 0.35 12.91
CA SER A 6 18.20 0.91 12.38
C SER A 6 17.43 -0.03 11.46
N ALA A 7 18.13 -0.82 10.62
CA ALA A 7 17.48 -1.79 9.75
C ALA A 7 16.90 -2.96 10.56
N LEU A 8 17.64 -3.46 11.54
CA LEU A 8 17.14 -4.51 12.43
C LEU A 8 15.90 -4.05 13.20
N PHE A 9 15.93 -2.84 13.75
CA PHE A 9 14.77 -2.27 14.44
C PHE A 9 13.55 -2.16 13.49
N SER A 10 13.75 -1.66 12.26
CA SER A 10 12.66 -1.53 11.29
C SER A 10 12.05 -2.88 10.90
N PHE A 11 12.89 -3.91 10.67
CA PHE A 11 12.41 -5.25 10.38
C PHE A 11 11.70 -5.90 11.58
N ALA A 12 12.20 -5.70 12.80
CA ALA A 12 11.55 -6.18 14.02
C ALA A 12 10.18 -5.53 14.21
N TRP A 13 10.09 -4.20 14.01
CA TRP A 13 8.83 -3.47 14.12
C TRP A 13 7.81 -3.90 13.06
N LEU A 14 8.23 -4.02 11.79
CA LEU A 14 7.35 -4.52 10.73
C LEU A 14 6.92 -5.97 11.00
N GLY A 15 7.84 -6.81 11.46
CA GLY A 15 7.52 -8.19 11.87
C GLY A 15 6.48 -8.24 12.99
N LEU A 16 6.61 -7.37 14.00
CA LEU A 16 5.64 -7.25 15.09
C LEU A 16 4.24 -6.87 14.57
N LEU A 17 4.16 -5.89 13.67
CA LEU A 17 2.89 -5.46 13.06
C LEU A 17 2.24 -6.59 12.24
N VAL A 18 3.03 -7.32 11.45
CA VAL A 18 2.54 -8.47 10.68
C VAL A 18 2.03 -9.55 11.62
N ILE A 19 2.79 -9.89 12.67
CA ILE A 19 2.38 -10.89 13.68
C ILE A 19 1.09 -10.45 14.37
N ALA A 20 1.00 -9.20 14.81
CA ALA A 20 -0.21 -8.66 15.43
C ALA A 20 -1.43 -8.76 14.50
N SER A 21 -1.24 -8.42 13.22
CA SER A 21 -2.30 -8.47 12.21
C SER A 21 -2.76 -9.91 11.93
N VAL A 22 -1.84 -10.86 11.81
CA VAL A 22 -2.16 -12.28 11.62
C VAL A 22 -2.81 -12.86 12.89
N THR A 23 -2.31 -12.52 14.06
CA THR A 23 -2.90 -12.96 15.34
C THR A 23 -4.34 -12.47 15.45
N ALA A 24 -4.61 -11.21 15.15
CA ALA A 24 -5.96 -10.66 15.20
C ALA A 24 -6.94 -11.34 14.23
N ALA A 25 -6.46 -11.79 13.08
CA ALA A 25 -7.28 -12.53 12.12
C ALA A 25 -7.63 -13.95 12.58
N LEU A 26 -6.81 -14.53 13.48
CA LEU A 26 -6.99 -15.89 13.98
C LEU A 26 -7.61 -15.92 15.38
N TRP A 27 -7.28 -14.95 16.20
CA TRP A 27 -7.69 -14.91 17.60
C TRP A 27 -7.57 -13.50 18.20
N VAL A 28 -8.58 -13.09 18.93
CA VAL A 28 -8.57 -11.93 19.83
C VAL A 28 -9.16 -12.35 21.19
N PRO A 29 -8.64 -11.84 22.32
CA PRO A 29 -9.14 -12.23 23.65
C PRO A 29 -10.62 -11.94 23.85
N PHE A 30 -11.07 -10.77 23.38
CA PHE A 30 -12.44 -10.29 23.52
C PHE A 30 -12.94 -9.78 22.18
N ASP A 31 -14.27 -9.72 22.00
CA ASP A 31 -14.85 -9.02 20.85
C ASP A 31 -14.47 -7.53 20.91
N PRO A 32 -13.76 -6.98 19.91
CA PRO A 32 -13.28 -5.59 19.91
C PRO A 32 -14.39 -4.54 19.94
N LEU A 33 -15.64 -4.94 19.64
CA LEU A 33 -16.82 -4.07 19.61
C LEU A 33 -17.76 -4.28 20.79
N ALA A 34 -17.60 -5.37 21.57
CA ALA A 34 -18.42 -5.65 22.72
C ALA A 34 -18.25 -4.55 23.79
N GLN A 35 -19.39 -3.98 24.21
CA GLN A 35 -19.47 -2.97 25.28
C GLN A 35 -19.92 -3.66 26.55
N THR A 36 -19.18 -3.48 27.64
CA THR A 36 -19.52 -4.08 28.95
C THR A 36 -19.76 -2.98 29.97
N THR A 37 -21.02 -2.84 30.37
CA THR A 37 -21.40 -1.87 31.39
C THR A 37 -20.81 -2.30 32.77
N GLY A 38 -20.12 -1.35 33.39
CA GLY A 38 -19.41 -1.60 34.68
C GLY A 38 -17.92 -1.85 34.55
N ASP A 39 -17.42 -2.00 33.28
CA ASP A 39 -16.01 -2.20 33.00
C ASP A 39 -15.36 -0.97 32.30
N GLU A 40 -16.01 0.20 32.38
CA GLU A 40 -15.52 1.42 31.76
C GLU A 40 -14.23 1.92 32.44
N LEU A 41 -13.27 2.38 31.64
CA LEU A 41 -12.01 3.01 32.08
C LEU A 41 -11.20 2.19 33.11
N GLN A 42 -11.27 0.87 33.02
CA GLN A 42 -10.42 0.03 33.86
C GLN A 42 -8.95 0.21 33.50
N THR A 43 -8.11 0.28 34.53
CA THR A 43 -6.65 0.22 34.36
C THR A 43 -6.19 -1.18 33.92
N PRO A 44 -4.99 -1.32 33.31
CA PRO A 44 -4.42 -2.62 32.96
C PRO A 44 -4.47 -3.61 34.12
N ASN A 45 -5.01 -4.81 33.88
CA ASN A 45 -5.19 -5.88 34.87
C ASN A 45 -5.00 -7.26 34.22
N ALA A 46 -5.17 -8.34 34.97
CA ALA A 46 -4.96 -9.71 34.49
C ALA A 46 -5.99 -10.15 33.42
N VAL A 47 -7.16 -9.51 33.35
CA VAL A 47 -8.23 -9.79 32.38
C VAL A 47 -8.07 -8.89 31.18
N HIS A 48 -7.98 -7.58 31.40
CA HIS A 48 -7.81 -6.55 30.36
C HIS A 48 -6.38 -6.02 30.39
N TRP A 49 -5.51 -6.61 29.57
CA TRP A 49 -4.05 -6.35 29.61
C TRP A 49 -3.65 -4.89 29.37
N LEU A 50 -4.41 -4.16 28.57
CA LEU A 50 -4.24 -2.72 28.36
C LEU A 50 -5.37 -1.89 28.98
N GLY A 51 -6.24 -2.51 29.78
CA GLY A 51 -7.43 -1.87 30.31
C GLY A 51 -8.56 -1.76 29.30
N THR A 52 -9.57 -0.94 29.63
CA THR A 52 -10.77 -0.73 28.83
C THR A 52 -10.96 0.76 28.48
N ASP A 53 -11.73 1.02 27.44
CA ASP A 53 -12.10 2.38 27.04
C ASP A 53 -13.37 2.90 27.78
N GLU A 54 -13.84 4.09 27.38
CA GLU A 54 -15.02 4.74 27.93
C GLU A 54 -16.33 3.93 27.78
N LEU A 55 -16.34 2.93 26.91
CA LEU A 55 -17.48 2.06 26.64
C LEU A 55 -17.25 0.63 27.19
N GLY A 56 -16.24 0.42 28.02
CA GLY A 56 -15.90 -0.88 28.59
C GLY A 56 -15.32 -1.88 27.56
N ARG A 57 -14.83 -1.42 26.39
CA ARG A 57 -14.25 -2.28 25.35
C ARG A 57 -12.78 -2.54 25.63
N ASP A 58 -12.32 -3.79 25.45
CA ASP A 58 -10.93 -4.18 25.69
C ASP A 58 -9.96 -3.51 24.71
N LEU A 59 -9.02 -2.73 25.23
CA LEU A 59 -8.07 -1.96 24.41
C LEU A 59 -7.08 -2.86 23.67
N PHE A 60 -6.68 -3.99 24.25
CA PHE A 60 -5.73 -4.90 23.60
C PHE A 60 -6.38 -5.58 22.39
N SER A 61 -7.58 -6.10 22.50
CA SER A 61 -8.34 -6.69 21.40
C SER A 61 -8.62 -5.69 20.28
N ARG A 62 -8.94 -4.44 20.65
CA ARG A 62 -9.12 -3.34 19.68
C ARG A 62 -7.83 -2.99 18.95
N LEU A 63 -6.69 -2.95 19.65
CA LEU A 63 -5.39 -2.68 19.04
C LEU A 63 -5.01 -3.76 18.02
N LEU A 64 -5.21 -5.03 18.39
CA LEU A 64 -4.96 -6.15 17.48
C LEU A 64 -5.84 -6.04 16.22
N ASN A 65 -7.15 -5.84 16.40
CA ASN A 65 -8.10 -5.72 15.28
C ASN A 65 -7.79 -4.51 14.40
N ALA A 66 -7.46 -3.36 14.99
CA ALA A 66 -7.04 -2.16 14.25
C ALA A 66 -5.75 -2.40 13.45
N SER A 67 -4.81 -3.17 14.00
CA SER A 67 -3.57 -3.56 13.29
C SER A 67 -3.86 -4.41 12.06
N ALA A 68 -4.74 -5.42 12.19
CA ALA A 68 -5.17 -6.27 11.08
C ALA A 68 -5.86 -5.45 9.98
N PHE A 69 -6.79 -4.58 10.37
CA PHE A 69 -7.49 -3.70 9.45
C PHE A 69 -6.54 -2.75 8.71
N SER A 70 -5.63 -2.10 9.43
CA SER A 70 -4.65 -1.17 8.85
C SER A 70 -3.69 -1.87 7.89
N PHE A 71 -3.24 -3.07 8.23
CA PHE A 71 -2.37 -3.88 7.38
C PHE A 71 -3.08 -4.30 6.10
N TYR A 72 -4.31 -4.84 6.20
CA TYR A 72 -5.13 -5.21 5.05
C TYR A 72 -5.39 -4.02 4.13
N ALA A 73 -5.87 -2.90 4.69
CA ALA A 73 -6.18 -1.70 3.92
C ALA A 73 -4.96 -1.13 3.19
N SER A 74 -3.81 -1.08 3.87
CA SER A 74 -2.56 -0.61 3.28
C SER A 74 -2.06 -1.54 2.18
N LEU A 75 -2.05 -2.85 2.41
CA LEU A 75 -1.61 -3.84 1.44
C LEU A 75 -2.51 -3.81 0.19
N PHE A 76 -3.82 -3.77 0.38
CA PHE A 76 -4.79 -3.70 -0.71
C PHE A 76 -4.58 -2.44 -1.56
N THR A 77 -4.44 -1.28 -0.91
CA THR A 77 -4.16 0.00 -1.58
C THR A 77 -2.88 -0.04 -2.41
N VAL A 78 -1.79 -0.58 -1.84
CA VAL A 78 -0.50 -0.69 -2.52
C VAL A 78 -0.58 -1.64 -3.71
N VAL A 79 -1.26 -2.77 -3.57
CA VAL A 79 -1.47 -3.73 -4.68
C VAL A 79 -2.21 -3.06 -5.84
N VAL A 80 -3.29 -2.32 -5.56
CA VAL A 80 -4.03 -1.57 -6.59
C VAL A 80 -3.16 -0.52 -7.25
N ALA A 81 -2.42 0.27 -6.47
CA ALA A 81 -1.53 1.31 -6.99
C ALA A 81 -0.44 0.73 -7.91
N PHE A 82 0.16 -0.40 -7.52
CA PHE A 82 1.20 -1.08 -8.32
C PHE A 82 0.61 -1.74 -9.57
N ALA A 83 -0.57 -2.37 -9.45
CA ALA A 83 -1.26 -3.01 -10.57
C ALA A 83 -1.63 -2.00 -11.68
N ILE A 84 -1.81 -0.73 -11.34
CA ILE A 84 -2.08 0.35 -12.30
C ILE A 84 -0.79 1.05 -12.73
N GLY A 85 0.01 1.51 -11.76
CA GLY A 85 1.16 2.38 -12.00
C GLY A 85 2.30 1.70 -12.76
N ILE A 86 2.63 0.45 -12.42
CA ILE A 86 3.75 -0.27 -13.05
C ILE A 86 3.47 -0.59 -14.52
N PRO A 87 2.34 -1.22 -14.90
CA PRO A 87 2.07 -1.51 -16.31
C PRO A 87 2.00 -0.25 -17.18
N LEU A 88 1.38 0.82 -16.66
CA LEU A 88 1.33 2.10 -17.39
C LEU A 88 2.72 2.69 -17.62
N ALA A 89 3.60 2.64 -16.62
CA ALA A 89 4.97 3.13 -16.74
C ALA A 89 5.80 2.32 -17.75
N LEU A 90 5.71 0.99 -17.68
CA LEU A 90 6.40 0.11 -18.62
C LEU A 90 5.93 0.33 -20.06
N TRP A 91 4.62 0.48 -20.25
CA TRP A 91 4.04 0.75 -21.57
C TRP A 91 4.42 2.12 -22.09
N ALA A 92 4.37 3.17 -21.28
CA ALA A 92 4.80 4.51 -21.64
C ALA A 92 6.28 4.55 -22.03
N ALA A 93 7.14 3.92 -21.22
CA ALA A 93 8.58 3.83 -21.48
C ALA A 93 8.93 3.05 -22.75
N GLU A 94 8.07 2.13 -23.19
CA GLU A 94 8.26 1.38 -24.43
C GLU A 94 7.87 2.19 -25.66
N LYS A 95 6.68 2.79 -25.61
CA LYS A 95 6.13 3.53 -26.76
C LYS A 95 6.73 4.91 -26.94
N ARG A 96 7.17 5.54 -25.86
CA ARG A 96 7.73 6.90 -25.83
C ARG A 96 6.91 7.95 -26.61
N GLY A 97 7.37 9.17 -26.65
CA GLY A 97 6.80 10.25 -27.46
C GLY A 97 5.33 10.55 -27.10
N ARG A 98 4.42 10.40 -28.07
CA ARG A 98 3.02 10.80 -27.91
C ARG A 98 2.29 10.00 -26.81
N VAL A 99 2.54 8.70 -26.71
CA VAL A 99 1.90 7.83 -25.70
C VAL A 99 2.36 8.21 -24.29
N GLU A 100 3.67 8.32 -24.08
CA GLU A 100 4.27 8.77 -22.83
C GLU A 100 3.71 10.13 -22.40
N ASN A 101 3.71 11.11 -23.33
CA ASN A 101 3.20 12.46 -23.06
C ASN A 101 1.71 12.47 -22.72
N SER A 102 0.89 11.65 -23.40
CA SER A 102 -0.55 11.60 -23.14
C SER A 102 -0.84 11.01 -21.74
N ILE A 103 -0.17 9.90 -21.40
CA ILE A 103 -0.32 9.28 -20.06
C ILE A 103 0.17 10.25 -18.99
N SER A 104 1.33 10.88 -19.18
CA SER A 104 1.87 11.85 -18.23
C SER A 104 0.95 13.04 -18.01
N ARG A 105 0.28 13.55 -19.04
CA ARG A 105 -0.71 14.64 -18.90
C ARG A 105 -1.92 14.20 -18.07
N VAL A 106 -2.42 12.98 -18.25
CA VAL A 106 -3.52 12.45 -17.44
C VAL A 106 -3.08 12.34 -15.96
N VAL A 107 -1.88 11.80 -15.73
CA VAL A 107 -1.26 11.71 -14.40
C VAL A 107 -1.13 13.09 -13.76
N ASP A 108 -0.66 14.10 -14.52
CA ASP A 108 -0.52 15.47 -14.03
C ASP A 108 -1.88 16.11 -13.68
N THR A 109 -2.92 15.79 -14.47
CA THR A 109 -4.29 16.25 -14.19
C THR A 109 -4.83 15.65 -12.88
N ILE A 110 -4.57 14.37 -12.62
CA ILE A 110 -4.96 13.73 -11.36
C ILE A 110 -4.25 14.40 -10.17
N PHE A 111 -2.95 14.71 -10.31
CA PHE A 111 -2.20 15.40 -9.27
C PHE A 111 -2.60 16.86 -9.03
N ALA A 112 -3.23 17.50 -10.01
CA ALA A 112 -3.73 18.87 -9.84
C ALA A 112 -4.93 18.93 -8.88
N LEU A 113 -5.63 17.82 -8.67
CA LEU A 113 -6.76 17.76 -7.75
C LEU A 113 -6.30 17.36 -6.34
N PRO A 114 -6.74 18.09 -5.28
CA PRO A 114 -6.45 17.69 -3.91
C PRO A 114 -7.04 16.30 -3.61
N ALA A 115 -6.17 15.33 -3.26
CA ALA A 115 -6.58 13.94 -3.01
C ALA A 115 -7.63 13.84 -1.90
N THR A 116 -7.55 14.69 -0.86
CA THR A 116 -8.52 14.73 0.24
C THR A 116 -9.91 15.13 -0.24
N VAL A 117 -10.01 16.10 -1.18
CA VAL A 117 -11.30 16.54 -1.74
C VAL A 117 -11.92 15.42 -2.57
N MET A 118 -11.13 14.75 -3.39
CA MET A 118 -11.59 13.60 -4.18
C MET A 118 -12.07 12.46 -3.29
N LEU A 119 -11.34 12.16 -2.20
CA LEU A 119 -11.72 11.11 -1.26
C LEU A 119 -13.02 11.46 -0.51
N LEU A 120 -13.19 12.71 -0.06
CA LEU A 120 -14.41 13.14 0.59
C LEU A 120 -15.62 13.08 -0.36
N ALA A 121 -15.45 13.48 -1.60
CA ALA A 121 -16.50 13.37 -2.62
C ALA A 121 -16.89 11.90 -2.87
N LEU A 122 -15.90 10.99 -2.91
CA LEU A 122 -16.15 9.57 -3.05
C LEU A 122 -16.97 9.02 -1.87
N ILE A 123 -16.51 9.28 -0.65
CA ILE A 123 -17.19 8.80 0.58
C ILE A 123 -18.63 9.34 0.65
N GLY A 124 -18.84 10.59 0.23
CA GLY A 124 -20.16 11.19 0.17
C GLY A 124 -21.12 10.54 -0.84
N THR A 125 -20.59 9.88 -1.87
CA THR A 125 -21.40 9.23 -2.93
C THR A 125 -21.56 7.73 -2.74
N ILE A 126 -20.51 7.01 -2.35
CA ILE A 126 -20.48 5.54 -2.28
C ILE A 126 -20.54 5.03 -0.83
N GLY A 127 -20.35 5.95 0.14
CA GLY A 127 -20.27 5.59 1.56
C GLY A 127 -18.87 5.19 2.00
N THR A 128 -18.79 4.60 3.20
CA THR A 128 -17.53 4.29 3.91
C THR A 128 -17.10 2.82 3.76
N ALA A 129 -17.62 2.10 2.77
CA ALA A 129 -17.20 0.71 2.53
C ALA A 129 -15.69 0.66 2.21
N VAL A 130 -14.99 -0.29 2.84
CA VAL A 130 -13.51 -0.32 2.86
C VAL A 130 -12.93 -0.55 1.48
N GLU A 131 -13.42 -1.55 0.75
CA GLU A 131 -12.86 -1.96 -0.54
C GLU A 131 -12.96 -0.87 -1.61
N PRO A 132 -14.11 -0.20 -1.84
CA PRO A 132 -14.20 0.91 -2.79
C PRO A 132 -13.30 2.08 -2.42
N VAL A 133 -13.25 2.44 -1.13
CA VAL A 133 -12.43 3.55 -0.63
C VAL A 133 -10.94 3.25 -0.84
N MET A 134 -10.48 2.04 -0.50
CA MET A 134 -9.07 1.63 -0.67
C MET A 134 -8.71 1.46 -2.13
N THR A 135 -9.62 0.98 -2.99
CA THR A 135 -9.43 0.90 -4.44
C THR A 135 -9.20 2.30 -5.02
N PHE A 136 -10.05 3.24 -4.64
CA PHE A 136 -9.91 4.62 -5.10
C PHE A 136 -8.64 5.30 -4.57
N PHE A 137 -8.27 5.01 -3.32
CA PHE A 137 -7.02 5.50 -2.75
C PHE A 137 -5.80 4.93 -3.48
N GLY A 138 -5.83 3.65 -3.84
CA GLY A 138 -4.82 3.02 -4.71
C GLY A 138 -4.73 3.68 -6.08
N PHE A 139 -5.87 4.04 -6.68
CA PHE A 139 -5.93 4.81 -7.93
C PHE A 139 -5.29 6.20 -7.78
N LEU A 140 -5.51 6.90 -6.66
CA LEU A 140 -4.89 8.21 -6.39
C LEU A 140 -3.37 8.12 -6.16
N ILE A 141 -2.87 7.01 -5.65
CA ILE A 141 -1.42 6.79 -5.44
C ILE A 141 -0.73 6.30 -6.72
N ALA A 142 -1.43 5.60 -7.60
CA ALA A 142 -0.88 5.02 -8.84
C ALA A 142 -0.09 6.02 -9.71
N PRO A 143 -0.49 7.30 -9.88
CA PRO A 143 0.28 8.33 -10.53
C PRO A 143 1.71 8.52 -9.99
N GLY A 144 1.88 8.44 -8.66
CA GLY A 144 3.19 8.52 -8.02
C GLY A 144 4.08 7.33 -8.38
N ILE A 145 3.52 6.13 -8.33
CA ILE A 145 4.19 4.89 -8.75
C ILE A 145 4.57 4.96 -10.23
N TYR A 146 3.64 5.42 -11.09
CA TYR A 146 3.90 5.62 -12.51
C TYR A 146 5.13 6.50 -12.76
N ARG A 147 5.21 7.67 -12.12
CA ARG A 147 6.34 8.60 -12.33
C ARG A 147 7.68 8.00 -11.93
N ILE A 148 7.75 7.35 -10.76
CA ILE A 148 8.97 6.73 -10.27
C ILE A 148 9.39 5.60 -11.22
N MET A 149 8.46 4.71 -11.54
CA MET A 149 8.72 3.58 -12.41
C MET A 149 9.05 3.98 -13.85
N LEU A 150 8.43 5.03 -14.37
CA LEU A 150 8.75 5.56 -15.69
C LEU A 150 10.21 6.03 -15.76
N ALA A 151 10.64 6.85 -14.80
CA ALA A 151 12.00 7.37 -14.73
C ALA A 151 13.04 6.25 -14.62
N GLN A 152 12.80 5.28 -13.73
CA GLN A 152 13.67 4.12 -13.56
C GLN A 152 13.70 3.25 -14.81
N THR A 153 12.55 2.95 -15.39
CA THR A 153 12.45 2.15 -16.63
C THR A 153 13.23 2.77 -17.77
N ILE A 154 13.11 4.09 -17.96
CA ILE A 154 13.85 4.82 -19.00
C ILE A 154 15.36 4.71 -18.75
N SER A 155 15.81 4.92 -17.52
CA SER A 155 17.22 4.82 -17.14
C SER A 155 17.79 3.41 -17.37
N VAL A 156 17.08 2.37 -16.94
CA VAL A 156 17.53 0.98 -17.10
C VAL A 156 17.56 0.56 -18.56
N ARG A 157 16.58 0.99 -19.36
CA ARG A 157 16.51 0.66 -20.81
C ARG A 157 17.65 1.24 -21.63
N GLN A 158 18.38 2.24 -21.14
CA GLN A 158 19.55 2.83 -21.75
C GLN A 158 20.86 2.08 -21.45
N ARG A 159 20.82 1.08 -20.58
CA ARG A 159 22.02 0.32 -20.21
C ARG A 159 22.39 -0.69 -21.30
N LEU A 160 23.68 -0.85 -21.51
CA LEU A 160 24.26 -1.71 -22.57
C LEU A 160 23.77 -3.16 -22.52
N TYR A 161 23.54 -3.72 -21.34
CA TYR A 161 23.03 -5.09 -21.22
C TYR A 161 21.60 -5.26 -21.72
N VAL A 162 20.76 -4.21 -21.62
CA VAL A 162 19.40 -4.22 -22.17
C VAL A 162 19.43 -4.09 -23.70
N GLU A 163 20.36 -3.28 -24.22
CA GLU A 163 20.57 -3.15 -25.66
C GLU A 163 21.07 -4.48 -26.26
N ALA A 164 22.05 -5.13 -25.62
CA ALA A 164 22.51 -6.45 -26.02
C ALA A 164 21.37 -7.49 -25.99
N ALA A 165 20.48 -7.44 -24.98
CA ALA A 165 19.33 -8.33 -24.91
C ALA A 165 18.35 -8.12 -26.09
N ARG A 166 18.15 -6.86 -26.53
CA ARG A 166 17.34 -6.54 -27.71
C ARG A 166 17.97 -7.08 -29.00
N LEU A 167 19.27 -6.89 -29.17
CA LEU A 167 20.01 -7.39 -30.33
C LEU A 167 19.96 -8.91 -30.43
N ASN A 168 19.91 -9.60 -29.29
CA ASN A 168 19.69 -11.05 -29.23
C ASN A 168 18.22 -11.49 -29.43
N GLY A 169 17.33 -10.58 -29.87
CA GLY A 169 15.94 -10.89 -30.23
C GLY A 169 14.98 -11.06 -29.04
N LEU A 170 15.35 -10.65 -27.82
CA LEU A 170 14.42 -10.72 -26.69
C LEU A 170 13.27 -9.71 -26.85
N GLY A 171 12.03 -10.21 -26.76
CA GLY A 171 10.83 -9.35 -26.79
C GLY A 171 10.71 -8.42 -25.58
N SER A 172 10.03 -7.29 -25.76
CA SER A 172 9.86 -6.24 -24.73
C SER A 172 9.34 -6.74 -23.39
N ILE A 173 8.36 -7.65 -23.38
CA ILE A 173 7.81 -8.20 -22.12
C ILE A 173 8.90 -8.97 -21.34
N ARG A 174 9.69 -9.79 -22.03
CA ARG A 174 10.79 -10.55 -21.41
C ARG A 174 11.89 -9.63 -20.91
N ILE A 175 12.19 -8.56 -21.62
CA ILE A 175 13.14 -7.53 -21.17
C ILE A 175 12.60 -6.83 -19.92
N ASN A 176 11.33 -6.43 -19.89
CA ASN A 176 10.72 -5.80 -18.73
C ASN A 176 10.80 -6.69 -17.50
N ILE A 177 10.41 -7.97 -17.59
CA ILE A 177 10.38 -8.90 -16.47
C ILE A 177 11.78 -9.30 -15.99
N LYS A 178 12.72 -9.56 -16.92
CA LYS A 178 14.05 -10.09 -16.56
C LYS A 178 15.11 -9.03 -16.30
N HIS A 179 14.99 -7.86 -16.88
CA HIS A 179 16.06 -6.85 -16.87
C HIS A 179 15.65 -5.49 -16.33
N VAL A 180 14.37 -5.11 -16.41
CA VAL A 180 13.89 -3.81 -15.95
C VAL A 180 13.34 -3.89 -14.53
N LEU A 181 12.40 -4.80 -14.26
CA LEU A 181 11.77 -4.89 -12.92
C LEU A 181 12.72 -5.31 -11.79
N PRO A 182 13.77 -6.16 -12.01
CA PRO A 182 14.70 -6.53 -10.95
C PRO A 182 15.82 -5.52 -10.71
N ALA A 183 15.98 -4.49 -11.58
CA ALA A 183 17.07 -3.50 -11.52
C ALA A 183 16.72 -2.30 -10.67
#